data_7a94ed6a5200f414728734b96b5f05d5
#
_entry.id   7a94ed6a5200f414728734b96b5f05d5
#
_cell.length_a   1.000
_cell.length_b   1.000
_cell.length_c   1.000
_cell.angle_alpha   90.00
_cell.angle_beta   90.00
_cell.angle_gamma   90.00
#
_symmetry.space_group_name_H-M   'P 1'
#
loop_
_entity.id
_entity.type
_entity.pdbx_description
1 polymer ?
#
loop_
_entity_poly.entity_id
_entity_poly.type
_entity_poly.pdbx_seq_one_letter_code
_entity_poly.pdbx_strand_id
1 'polypeptide(L)'
;MENKALNSPNRQYALERTRNIGIAAHIDAGKTTTTERILFYTGLIHKIGDVDDGNTVTDWMEQERERGITITSAAVTCFWTQKQEEGLYKSFEALSNRINIIDTPGHVDFTAEVERSMRVLDGAVAVFCGVAGVQPQSETVWRQATKYKVPRIAFVNKMDRTGANFENALNDMRKKLGAYAFPIFLPIGAEEAFEGVVDVVNQKAIVWGAGDLSTEGLKYEIRDIPAALQDKAKDALQELIEAVSNKDDVIAEMVLEEKPISAQQLKAAIRRLTCLIELVPVLCGSAFKKKGVQVLIDAVVDYLPSPVDIPCAVGLVPGTTDTVQVEADDRAKFCSLAFKLWRDAYAGKLVFFRDRRASCRERVSLVV
;
A
#
# COMPACT_ATOMS: atom_id res chain seq x y z
N MET A 1 7.62 -28.95 3.33
CA MET A 1 8.63 -28.03 3.90
C MET A 1 8.18 -27.73 5.31
N GLU A 2 8.95 -28.15 6.31
CA GLU A 2 8.63 -27.91 7.71
C GLU A 2 8.53 -26.40 7.98
N ASN A 3 7.42 -26.00 8.57
CA ASN A 3 7.15 -24.63 9.02
C ASN A 3 8.13 -24.29 10.16
N LYS A 4 9.36 -23.91 9.83
CA LYS A 4 10.28 -23.34 10.82
C LYS A 4 9.63 -22.06 11.33
N ALA A 5 9.29 -22.04 12.62
CA ALA A 5 8.75 -20.86 13.27
C ALA A 5 9.79 -19.72 13.20
N LEU A 6 9.66 -18.85 12.22
CA LEU A 6 10.52 -17.68 11.98
C LEU A 6 10.35 -16.62 13.07
N ASN A 7 9.26 -16.70 13.81
CA ASN A 7 8.87 -15.72 14.81
C ASN A 7 9.35 -16.11 16.20
N SER A 8 9.86 -15.14 16.96
CA SER A 8 10.11 -15.28 18.39
C SER A 8 8.77 -15.48 19.14
N PRO A 9 8.71 -16.33 20.17
CA PRO A 9 7.50 -16.50 20.98
C PRO A 9 7.03 -15.21 21.65
N ASN A 10 7.91 -14.22 21.82
CA ASN A 10 7.60 -12.92 22.42
C ASN A 10 7.24 -11.85 21.39
N ARG A 11 7.12 -12.20 20.11
CA ARG A 11 6.72 -11.25 19.07
C ARG A 11 5.22 -10.99 19.12
N GLN A 12 4.84 -9.75 19.27
CA GLN A 12 3.43 -9.35 19.31
C GLN A 12 2.72 -9.55 17.97
N TYR A 13 3.40 -9.30 16.85
CA TYR A 13 2.86 -9.47 15.49
C TYR A 13 3.81 -10.34 14.67
N ALA A 14 3.30 -11.40 14.07
CA ALA A 14 4.06 -12.28 13.21
C ALA A 14 4.67 -11.52 12.01
N LEU A 15 5.82 -11.98 11.51
CA LEU A 15 6.51 -11.38 10.36
C LEU A 15 5.61 -11.35 9.12
N GLU A 16 4.87 -12.42 8.89
CA GLU A 16 3.92 -12.58 7.78
C GLU A 16 2.78 -11.55 7.83
N ARG A 17 2.48 -11.00 9.02
CA ARG A 17 1.45 -10.00 9.26
C ARG A 17 2.00 -8.57 9.40
N THR A 18 3.24 -8.37 9.05
CA THR A 18 3.87 -7.05 9.03
C THR A 18 3.96 -6.56 7.59
N ARG A 19 3.69 -5.28 7.37
CA ARG A 19 3.85 -4.59 6.09
C ARG A 19 4.68 -3.33 6.30
N ASN A 20 5.78 -3.18 5.55
CA ASN A 20 6.58 -1.96 5.54
C ASN A 20 6.38 -1.28 4.20
N ILE A 21 5.53 -0.29 4.16
CA ILE A 21 5.08 0.33 2.92
C ILE A 21 5.48 1.79 2.82
N GLY A 22 5.71 2.25 1.59
CA GLY A 22 5.79 3.65 1.25
C GLY A 22 4.55 4.13 0.52
N ILE A 23 4.17 5.39 0.73
CA ILE A 23 3.15 6.04 -0.09
C ILE A 23 3.86 7.01 -1.02
N ALA A 24 3.79 6.72 -2.32
CA ALA A 24 4.47 7.45 -3.38
C ALA A 24 3.44 8.13 -4.28
N ALA A 25 3.62 9.41 -4.57
CA ALA A 25 2.70 10.18 -5.39
C ALA A 25 3.42 11.38 -6.01
N HIS A 26 2.87 11.92 -7.09
CA HIS A 26 3.23 13.27 -7.51
C HIS A 26 2.59 14.33 -6.60
N ILE A 27 3.04 15.57 -6.72
CA ILE A 27 2.47 16.71 -6.01
C ILE A 27 0.97 16.78 -6.31
N ASP A 28 0.16 17.07 -5.30
CA ASP A 28 -1.30 17.17 -5.40
C ASP A 28 -2.06 15.90 -5.82
N ALA A 29 -1.45 14.72 -5.88
CA ALA A 29 -2.22 13.48 -6.06
C ALA A 29 -3.05 13.09 -4.83
N GLY A 30 -2.80 13.74 -3.69
CA GLY A 30 -3.45 13.48 -2.42
C GLY A 30 -2.73 12.45 -1.55
N LYS A 31 -1.38 12.44 -1.62
CA LYS A 31 -0.53 11.59 -0.77
C LYS A 31 -0.83 11.79 0.71
N THR A 32 -0.63 13.00 1.23
CA THR A 32 -0.85 13.35 2.64
C THR A 32 -2.29 13.05 3.07
N THR A 33 -3.29 13.43 2.24
CA THR A 33 -4.69 13.11 2.51
C THR A 33 -4.94 11.61 2.62
N THR A 34 -4.33 10.80 1.74
CA THR A 34 -4.47 9.33 1.78
C THR A 34 -3.82 8.76 3.05
N THR A 35 -2.63 9.23 3.41
CA THR A 35 -1.92 8.82 4.63
C THR A 35 -2.74 9.17 5.88
N GLU A 36 -3.22 10.40 6.00
CA GLU A 36 -4.07 10.83 7.13
C GLU A 36 -5.35 9.99 7.26
N ARG A 37 -5.99 9.62 6.13
CA ARG A 37 -7.15 8.72 6.16
C ARG A 37 -6.80 7.30 6.60
N ILE A 38 -5.64 6.77 6.20
CA ILE A 38 -5.17 5.47 6.69
C ILE A 38 -4.96 5.53 8.20
N LEU A 39 -4.29 6.56 8.72
CA LEU A 39 -4.06 6.74 10.15
C LEU A 39 -5.37 6.89 10.94
N PHE A 40 -6.36 7.57 10.38
CA PHE A 40 -7.67 7.69 10.98
C PHE A 40 -8.42 6.35 11.05
N TYR A 41 -8.49 5.60 9.95
CA TYR A 41 -9.20 4.32 9.93
C TYR A 41 -8.52 3.24 10.76
N THR A 42 -7.23 3.35 10.98
CA THR A 42 -6.48 2.46 11.88
C THR A 42 -6.57 2.89 13.36
N GLY A 43 -7.29 3.97 13.66
CA GLY A 43 -7.52 4.46 15.02
C GLY A 43 -6.30 5.13 15.68
N LEU A 44 -5.24 5.41 14.90
CA LEU A 44 -4.06 6.08 15.43
C LEU A 44 -4.31 7.57 15.70
N ILE A 45 -5.14 8.20 14.87
CA ILE A 45 -5.59 9.57 15.07
C ILE A 45 -7.11 9.60 15.25
N HIS A 46 -7.58 10.43 16.17
CA HIS A 46 -9.01 10.54 16.49
C HIS A 46 -9.72 11.63 15.68
N LYS A 47 -8.97 12.56 15.10
CA LYS A 47 -9.48 13.64 14.30
C LYS A 47 -8.68 13.70 13.00
N ILE A 48 -9.38 13.78 11.90
CA ILE A 48 -8.77 13.87 10.57
C ILE A 48 -8.13 15.25 10.42
N GLY A 49 -6.82 15.27 10.11
CA GLY A 49 -6.14 16.47 9.67
C GLY A 49 -6.47 16.80 8.21
N ASP A 50 -6.56 18.07 7.88
CA ASP A 50 -6.67 18.55 6.51
C ASP A 50 -5.40 19.32 6.13
N VAL A 51 -4.93 19.09 4.90
CA VAL A 51 -3.72 19.74 4.37
C VAL A 51 -3.94 21.23 4.27
N ASP A 52 -5.14 21.65 3.85
CA ASP A 52 -5.50 23.06 3.68
C ASP A 52 -5.57 23.80 5.04
N ASP A 53 -5.87 23.10 6.13
CA ASP A 53 -5.89 23.64 7.49
C ASP A 53 -4.52 23.57 8.20
N GLY A 54 -3.52 22.92 7.61
CA GLY A 54 -2.17 22.78 8.16
C GLY A 54 -2.10 21.99 9.47
N ASN A 55 -3.08 21.11 9.76
CA ASN A 55 -3.19 20.37 11.01
C ASN A 55 -2.94 18.87 10.86
N THR A 56 -2.24 18.45 9.79
CA THR A 56 -1.89 17.06 9.52
C THR A 56 -0.81 16.54 10.49
N VAL A 57 -0.88 15.26 10.82
CA VAL A 57 0.08 14.59 11.71
C VAL A 57 1.38 14.23 10.98
N THR A 58 1.29 13.95 9.68
CA THR A 58 2.43 13.54 8.86
C THR A 58 3.33 14.70 8.44
N ASP A 59 2.75 15.88 8.17
CA ASP A 59 3.49 17.10 7.84
C ASP A 59 3.66 17.94 9.12
N TRP A 60 4.67 17.61 9.92
CA TRP A 60 4.89 18.20 11.25
C TRP A 60 5.79 19.45 11.23
N MET A 61 6.60 19.64 10.17
CA MET A 61 7.42 20.84 10.01
C MET A 61 6.57 22.03 9.56
N GLU A 62 6.87 23.21 10.10
CA GLU A 62 6.19 24.45 9.71
C GLU A 62 6.28 24.70 8.19
N GLN A 63 7.43 24.43 7.60
CA GLN A 63 7.65 24.54 6.15
C GLN A 63 6.86 23.53 5.32
N GLU A 64 6.60 22.32 5.85
CA GLU A 64 5.75 21.32 5.20
C GLU A 64 4.30 21.78 5.20
N ARG A 65 3.84 22.33 6.33
CA ARG A 65 2.47 22.86 6.49
C ARG A 65 2.22 24.10 5.64
N GLU A 66 3.18 25.02 5.62
CA GLU A 66 3.06 26.24 4.82
C GLU A 66 3.03 25.95 3.30
N ARG A 67 3.77 24.97 2.84
CA ARG A 67 3.90 24.62 1.43
C ARG A 67 2.97 23.50 0.98
N GLY A 68 2.30 22.81 1.90
CA GLY A 68 1.47 21.64 1.61
C GLY A 68 2.22 20.47 0.98
N ILE A 69 3.54 20.36 1.22
CA ILE A 69 4.41 19.31 0.66
C ILE A 69 5.18 18.61 1.76
N THR A 70 5.29 17.28 1.66
CA THR A 70 6.16 16.50 2.55
C THR A 70 7.62 16.69 2.13
N ILE A 71 8.44 17.19 3.04
CA ILE A 71 9.88 17.41 2.85
C ILE A 71 10.68 16.25 3.44
N THR A 72 10.28 15.79 4.62
CA THR A 72 10.98 14.73 5.34
C THR A 72 10.12 13.49 5.47
N SER A 73 10.74 12.32 5.23
CA SER A 73 10.03 11.05 5.42
C SER A 73 9.67 10.86 6.90
N ALA A 74 8.40 10.61 7.19
CA ALA A 74 7.91 10.20 8.50
C ALA A 74 7.73 8.68 8.52
N ALA A 75 7.98 8.03 9.66
CA ALA A 75 7.72 6.61 9.84
C ALA A 75 6.65 6.45 10.93
N VAL A 76 5.50 5.93 10.56
CA VAL A 76 4.35 5.75 11.47
C VAL A 76 3.92 4.30 11.46
N THR A 77 3.65 3.75 12.65
CA THR A 77 3.13 2.38 12.78
C THR A 77 1.64 2.41 13.10
N CYS A 78 0.86 1.68 12.34
CA CYS A 78 -0.56 1.50 12.59
C CYS A 78 -0.95 0.03 12.51
N PHE A 79 -2.17 -0.29 12.93
CA PHE A 79 -2.68 -1.66 13.02
C PHE A 79 -4.00 -1.76 12.29
N TRP A 80 -4.16 -2.84 11.51
CA TRP A 80 -5.36 -3.06 10.73
C TRP A 80 -5.86 -4.49 10.82
N THR A 81 -7.15 -4.63 11.12
CA THR A 81 -7.86 -5.91 11.10
C THR A 81 -8.86 -5.88 9.96
N GLN A 82 -8.68 -6.76 8.97
CA GLN A 82 -9.63 -6.89 7.86
C GLN A 82 -10.97 -7.37 8.42
N LYS A 83 -12.06 -6.77 7.98
CA LYS A 83 -13.40 -7.25 8.30
C LYS A 83 -13.64 -8.53 7.51
N GLN A 84 -13.68 -9.66 8.21
CA GLN A 84 -14.14 -10.91 7.63
C GLN A 84 -15.63 -11.07 7.92
N GLU A 85 -16.37 -11.68 6.98
CA GLU A 85 -17.78 -12.00 7.16
C GLU A 85 -17.99 -12.81 8.44
N GLU A 86 -19.08 -12.53 9.15
CA GLU A 86 -19.41 -13.10 10.45
C GLU A 86 -19.27 -14.62 10.48
N GLY A 87 -18.42 -15.14 11.35
CA GLY A 87 -18.48 -16.54 11.77
C GLY A 87 -17.18 -17.29 12.01
N LEU A 88 -16.02 -16.86 11.54
CA LEU A 88 -14.83 -17.72 11.52
C LEU A 88 -13.72 -17.41 12.53
N TYR A 89 -13.69 -16.27 13.22
CA TYR A 89 -12.58 -15.93 14.11
C TYR A 89 -13.01 -15.36 15.47
N LYS A 90 -12.67 -16.11 16.52
CA LYS A 90 -13.02 -15.82 17.94
C LYS A 90 -12.02 -14.92 18.69
N SER A 91 -10.91 -14.47 18.08
CA SER A 91 -9.95 -13.60 18.79
C SER A 91 -9.48 -12.45 17.91
N PHE A 92 -9.86 -11.24 18.27
CA PHE A 92 -9.54 -9.99 17.59
C PHE A 92 -8.02 -9.74 17.46
N GLU A 93 -7.23 -10.09 18.46
CA GLU A 93 -5.78 -9.85 18.47
C GLU A 93 -4.99 -10.74 17.50
N ALA A 94 -5.46 -11.96 17.23
CA ALA A 94 -4.74 -12.91 16.39
C ALA A 94 -4.77 -12.56 14.88
N LEU A 95 -5.63 -11.65 14.45
CA LEU A 95 -5.86 -11.32 13.04
C LEU A 95 -5.41 -9.91 12.64
N SER A 96 -4.93 -9.12 13.59
CA SER A 96 -4.46 -7.76 13.32
C SER A 96 -3.12 -7.78 12.57
N ASN A 97 -3.01 -6.93 11.56
CA ASN A 97 -1.79 -6.71 10.78
C ASN A 97 -1.12 -5.43 11.25
N ARG A 98 0.20 -5.46 11.35
CA ARG A 98 1.01 -4.29 11.62
C ARG A 98 1.45 -3.65 10.32
N ILE A 99 1.14 -2.38 10.12
CA ILE A 99 1.53 -1.63 8.93
C ILE A 99 2.44 -0.48 9.38
N ASN A 100 3.67 -0.49 8.90
CA ASN A 100 4.61 0.60 9.06
C ASN A 100 4.60 1.42 7.78
N ILE A 101 4.14 2.65 7.87
CA ILE A 101 4.08 3.59 6.75
C ILE A 101 5.31 4.47 6.82
N ILE A 102 6.10 4.46 5.75
CA ILE A 102 7.21 5.38 5.55
C ILE A 102 6.75 6.39 4.51
N ASP A 103 6.39 7.57 4.95
CA ASP A 103 5.96 8.62 4.05
C ASP A 103 7.17 9.15 3.28
N THR A 104 7.07 9.14 1.95
CA THR A 104 8.18 9.55 1.07
C THR A 104 7.89 10.95 0.49
N PRO A 105 8.90 11.84 0.42
CA PRO A 105 8.72 13.12 -0.28
C PRO A 105 8.23 12.90 -1.70
N GLY A 106 7.26 13.72 -2.14
CA GLY A 106 6.72 13.64 -3.51
C GLY A 106 7.43 14.53 -4.51
N HIS A 107 8.37 15.38 -4.06
CA HIS A 107 9.01 16.39 -4.90
C HIS A 107 10.34 15.87 -5.49
N VAL A 108 10.60 16.23 -6.76
CA VAL A 108 11.83 15.82 -7.47
C VAL A 108 13.11 16.32 -6.82
N ASP A 109 13.07 17.44 -6.11
CA ASP A 109 14.22 18.01 -5.41
C ASP A 109 14.72 17.13 -4.26
N PHE A 110 13.88 16.23 -3.76
CA PHE A 110 14.21 15.30 -2.67
C PHE A 110 14.54 13.89 -3.15
N THR A 111 15.06 13.73 -4.36
CA THR A 111 15.38 12.44 -4.98
C THR A 111 16.22 11.53 -4.07
N ALA A 112 17.22 12.08 -3.37
CA ALA A 112 18.07 11.31 -2.47
C ALA A 112 17.30 10.75 -1.25
N GLU A 113 16.32 11.48 -0.74
CA GLU A 113 15.46 11.05 0.37
C GLU A 113 14.49 9.96 -0.08
N VAL A 114 13.92 10.11 -1.28
CA VAL A 114 13.06 9.10 -1.90
C VAL A 114 13.85 7.81 -2.11
N GLU A 115 15.07 7.88 -2.66
CA GLU A 115 15.92 6.70 -2.87
C GLU A 115 16.31 5.99 -1.56
N ARG A 116 16.60 6.74 -0.50
CA ARG A 116 16.88 6.17 0.82
C ARG A 116 15.67 5.44 1.37
N SER A 117 14.49 6.04 1.25
CA SER A 117 13.23 5.43 1.68
C SER A 117 12.91 4.17 0.88
N MET A 118 13.08 4.19 -0.45
CA MET A 118 12.84 3.01 -1.31
C MET A 118 13.67 1.78 -0.91
N ARG A 119 14.86 1.97 -0.36
CA ARG A 119 15.72 0.86 0.11
C ARG A 119 15.17 0.12 1.32
N VAL A 120 14.28 0.73 2.07
CA VAL A 120 13.74 0.18 3.31
C VAL A 120 12.29 -0.24 3.19
N LEU A 121 11.68 -0.07 2.03
CA LEU A 121 10.32 -0.50 1.75
C LEU A 121 10.28 -1.96 1.32
N ASP A 122 9.21 -2.65 1.73
CA ASP A 122 8.85 -3.97 1.22
C ASP A 122 7.85 -3.84 0.08
N GLY A 123 7.01 -2.82 0.12
CA GLY A 123 6.05 -2.50 -0.91
C GLY A 123 5.71 -1.02 -0.94
N ALA A 124 4.98 -0.60 -1.96
CA ALA A 124 4.56 0.79 -2.11
C ALA A 124 3.10 0.91 -2.59
N VAL A 125 2.44 1.96 -2.14
CA VAL A 125 1.18 2.45 -2.70
C VAL A 125 1.50 3.63 -3.61
N ALA A 126 1.32 3.46 -4.91
CA ALA A 126 1.49 4.52 -5.89
C ALA A 126 0.15 5.24 -6.09
N VAL A 127 0.05 6.49 -5.63
CA VAL A 127 -1.18 7.28 -5.71
C VAL A 127 -1.15 8.13 -6.98
N PHE A 128 -2.18 7.98 -7.81
CA PHE A 128 -2.39 8.73 -9.04
C PHE A 128 -3.64 9.62 -8.93
N CYS A 129 -3.65 10.73 -9.64
CA CYS A 129 -4.82 11.58 -9.71
C CYS A 129 -5.76 11.09 -10.82
N GLY A 130 -7.05 10.86 -10.51
CA GLY A 130 -8.05 10.45 -11.50
C GLY A 130 -8.30 11.48 -12.62
N VAL A 131 -7.99 12.76 -12.36
CA VAL A 131 -8.10 13.82 -13.37
C VAL A 131 -6.84 13.95 -14.21
N ALA A 132 -5.67 13.99 -13.56
CA ALA A 132 -4.40 14.28 -14.23
C ALA A 132 -3.69 13.02 -14.78
N GLY A 133 -4.11 11.81 -14.35
CA GLY A 133 -3.46 10.56 -14.75
C GLY A 133 -2.00 10.48 -14.31
N VAL A 134 -1.16 9.92 -15.18
CA VAL A 134 0.29 9.82 -14.97
C VAL A 134 0.99 11.11 -15.38
N GLN A 135 1.72 11.70 -14.43
CA GLN A 135 2.52 12.91 -14.61
C GLN A 135 4.02 12.62 -14.59
N PRO A 136 4.91 13.51 -15.08
CA PRO A 136 6.35 13.27 -15.14
C PRO A 136 6.99 12.89 -13.80
N GLN A 137 6.51 13.49 -12.69
CA GLN A 137 6.98 13.12 -11.35
C GLN A 137 6.59 11.69 -10.97
N SER A 138 5.39 11.24 -11.37
CA SER A 138 4.95 9.86 -11.17
C SER A 138 5.88 8.88 -11.89
N GLU A 139 6.32 9.21 -13.11
CA GLU A 139 7.28 8.39 -13.86
C GLU A 139 8.62 8.27 -13.14
N THR A 140 9.13 9.39 -12.58
CA THR A 140 10.40 9.40 -11.85
C THR A 140 10.34 8.47 -10.64
N VAL A 141 9.31 8.62 -9.80
CA VAL A 141 9.12 7.78 -8.60
C VAL A 141 8.88 6.32 -8.99
N TRP A 142 8.15 6.06 -10.07
CA TRP A 142 7.92 4.72 -10.62
C TRP A 142 9.21 4.04 -11.05
N ARG A 143 10.09 4.76 -11.77
CA ARG A 143 11.41 4.26 -12.17
C ARG A 143 12.30 3.95 -10.97
N GLN A 144 12.28 4.80 -9.94
CA GLN A 144 12.98 4.53 -8.69
C GLN A 144 12.48 3.27 -8.00
N ALA A 145 11.16 3.10 -7.87
CA ALA A 145 10.58 1.89 -7.31
C ALA A 145 10.98 0.64 -8.12
N THR A 146 11.06 0.74 -9.45
CA THR A 146 11.54 -0.35 -10.33
C THR A 146 13.03 -0.63 -10.12
N LYS A 147 13.86 0.41 -10.02
CA LYS A 147 15.32 0.29 -9.74
C LYS A 147 15.58 -0.46 -8.44
N TYR A 148 14.81 -0.18 -7.41
CA TYR A 148 14.95 -0.82 -6.09
C TYR A 148 14.10 -2.08 -5.93
N LYS A 149 13.45 -2.54 -6.99
CA LYS A 149 12.61 -3.75 -7.00
C LYS A 149 11.53 -3.73 -5.92
N VAL A 150 10.86 -2.58 -5.74
CA VAL A 150 9.78 -2.41 -4.77
C VAL A 150 8.45 -2.81 -5.41
N PRO A 151 7.79 -3.90 -4.94
CA PRO A 151 6.43 -4.27 -5.31
C PRO A 151 5.45 -3.15 -5.01
N ARG A 152 4.42 -3.00 -5.85
CA ARG A 152 3.51 -1.86 -5.73
C ARG A 152 2.09 -2.17 -6.15
N ILE A 153 1.16 -1.49 -5.50
CA ILE A 153 -0.24 -1.36 -5.92
C ILE A 153 -0.47 0.09 -6.33
N ALA A 154 -1.41 0.32 -7.23
CA ALA A 154 -1.78 1.66 -7.70
C ALA A 154 -3.14 2.07 -7.14
N PHE A 155 -3.24 3.31 -6.67
CA PHE A 155 -4.49 3.88 -6.18
C PHE A 155 -4.84 5.15 -6.96
N VAL A 156 -5.90 5.08 -7.78
CA VAL A 156 -6.44 6.22 -8.51
C VAL A 156 -7.34 7.02 -7.57
N ASN A 157 -6.80 8.10 -7.04
CA ASN A 157 -7.44 9.00 -6.09
C ASN A 157 -8.18 10.14 -6.79
N LYS A 158 -8.99 10.87 -6.04
CA LYS A 158 -9.77 12.04 -6.51
C LYS A 158 -10.83 11.68 -7.55
N MET A 159 -11.43 10.50 -7.42
CA MET A 159 -12.53 10.06 -8.29
C MET A 159 -13.82 10.93 -8.16
N ASP A 160 -13.87 11.75 -7.12
CA ASP A 160 -14.93 12.72 -6.84
C ASP A 160 -14.78 14.05 -7.58
N ARG A 161 -13.64 14.31 -8.22
CA ARG A 161 -13.34 15.57 -8.90
C ARG A 161 -13.90 15.57 -10.31
N THR A 162 -14.37 16.73 -10.76
CA THR A 162 -14.79 16.97 -12.15
C THR A 162 -13.65 16.64 -13.12
N GLY A 163 -13.96 15.88 -14.17
CA GLY A 163 -12.98 15.38 -15.14
C GLY A 163 -12.24 14.11 -14.70
N ALA A 164 -12.56 13.52 -13.55
CA ALA A 164 -11.95 12.27 -13.10
C ALA A 164 -12.38 11.09 -14.01
N ASN A 165 -11.38 10.37 -14.54
CA ASN A 165 -11.60 9.24 -15.41
C ASN A 165 -10.64 8.09 -15.06
N PHE A 166 -11.18 7.02 -14.53
CA PHE A 166 -10.42 5.84 -14.11
C PHE A 166 -9.74 5.15 -15.28
N GLU A 167 -10.46 4.98 -16.40
CA GLU A 167 -9.93 4.27 -17.59
C GLU A 167 -8.75 5.03 -18.21
N ASN A 168 -8.83 6.36 -18.25
CA ASN A 168 -7.73 7.19 -18.73
C ASN A 168 -6.49 7.02 -17.85
N ALA A 169 -6.65 7.04 -16.53
CA ALA A 169 -5.55 6.83 -15.59
C ALA A 169 -4.93 5.44 -15.73
N LEU A 170 -5.74 4.39 -15.89
CA LEU A 170 -5.29 3.03 -16.12
C LEU A 170 -4.51 2.90 -17.44
N ASN A 171 -5.04 3.47 -18.52
CA ASN A 171 -4.39 3.48 -19.82
C ASN A 171 -3.06 4.26 -19.81
N ASP A 172 -3.00 5.35 -19.06
CA ASP A 172 -1.76 6.12 -18.87
C ASP A 172 -0.70 5.28 -18.15
N MET A 173 -1.07 4.51 -17.13
CA MET A 173 -0.15 3.60 -16.44
C MET A 173 0.39 2.54 -17.41
N ARG A 174 -0.47 1.95 -18.24
CA ARG A 174 -0.08 0.96 -19.24
C ARG A 174 0.86 1.56 -20.29
N LYS A 175 0.54 2.74 -20.83
CA LYS A 175 1.27 3.36 -21.93
C LYS A 175 2.53 4.10 -21.49
N LYS A 176 2.45 4.94 -20.45
CA LYS A 176 3.57 5.81 -20.03
C LYS A 176 4.55 5.10 -19.07
N LEU A 177 4.03 4.21 -18.21
CA LEU A 177 4.87 3.50 -17.24
C LEU A 177 5.26 2.09 -17.69
N GLY A 178 4.68 1.57 -18.79
CA GLY A 178 4.84 0.19 -19.23
C GLY A 178 4.35 -0.82 -18.19
N ALA A 179 3.42 -0.41 -17.33
CA ALA A 179 2.95 -1.23 -16.22
C ALA A 179 1.96 -2.30 -16.72
N TYR A 180 2.14 -3.54 -16.29
CA TYR A 180 1.15 -4.60 -16.46
C TYR A 180 0.06 -4.43 -15.39
N ALA A 181 -0.78 -3.40 -15.60
CA ALA A 181 -1.72 -2.88 -14.63
C ALA A 181 -3.15 -3.36 -14.92
N PHE A 182 -3.80 -3.94 -13.90
CA PHE A 182 -5.16 -4.47 -14.01
C PHE A 182 -6.03 -3.98 -12.85
N PRO A 183 -7.30 -3.59 -13.14
CA PRO A 183 -8.21 -3.15 -12.12
C PRO A 183 -8.64 -4.32 -11.24
N ILE A 184 -8.46 -4.19 -9.94
CA ILE A 184 -9.05 -5.08 -8.93
C ILE A 184 -10.28 -4.42 -8.28
N PHE A 185 -10.43 -3.12 -8.47
CA PHE A 185 -11.63 -2.37 -8.13
C PHE A 185 -12.01 -1.43 -9.28
N LEU A 186 -13.32 -1.36 -9.58
CA LEU A 186 -13.89 -0.42 -10.55
C LEU A 186 -14.73 0.64 -9.83
N PRO A 187 -14.78 1.89 -10.31
CA PRO A 187 -15.59 2.93 -9.69
C PRO A 187 -17.09 2.72 -9.95
N ILE A 188 -17.92 3.00 -8.93
CA ILE A 188 -19.36 3.15 -9.04
C ILE A 188 -19.67 4.63 -9.08
N GLY A 189 -20.13 5.12 -10.23
CA GLY A 189 -20.26 6.54 -10.49
C GLY A 189 -18.92 7.22 -10.77
N ALA A 190 -18.99 8.50 -11.08
CA ALA A 190 -17.84 9.37 -11.31
C ALA A 190 -18.14 10.77 -10.83
N GLU A 191 -17.12 11.56 -10.54
CA GLU A 191 -17.25 12.94 -10.09
C GLU A 191 -18.15 13.05 -8.83
N GLU A 192 -19.12 13.94 -8.82
CA GLU A 192 -20.04 14.10 -7.70
C GLU A 192 -20.89 12.83 -7.43
N ALA A 193 -21.14 12.03 -8.47
CA ALA A 193 -21.87 10.78 -8.38
C ALA A 193 -21.00 9.58 -7.95
N PHE A 194 -19.73 9.79 -7.61
CA PHE A 194 -18.87 8.71 -7.09
C PHE A 194 -19.35 8.27 -5.71
N GLU A 195 -19.92 7.06 -5.62
CA GLU A 195 -20.51 6.53 -4.39
C GLU A 195 -19.82 5.30 -3.83
N GLY A 196 -19.02 4.59 -4.64
CA GLY A 196 -18.41 3.35 -4.20
C GLY A 196 -17.51 2.71 -5.22
N VAL A 197 -17.20 1.44 -4.98
CA VAL A 197 -16.36 0.63 -5.85
C VAL A 197 -16.95 -0.77 -6.02
N VAL A 198 -16.68 -1.39 -7.17
CA VAL A 198 -16.93 -2.81 -7.41
C VAL A 198 -15.65 -3.58 -7.16
N ASP A 199 -15.68 -4.55 -6.27
CA ASP A 199 -14.63 -5.56 -6.09
C ASP A 199 -14.71 -6.56 -7.24
N VAL A 200 -13.74 -6.52 -8.13
CA VAL A 200 -13.68 -7.37 -9.33
C VAL A 200 -13.46 -8.83 -8.96
N VAL A 201 -12.63 -9.09 -7.93
CA VAL A 201 -12.28 -10.46 -7.52
C VAL A 201 -13.44 -11.15 -6.82
N ASN A 202 -14.13 -10.44 -5.90
CA ASN A 202 -15.25 -11.00 -5.15
C ASN A 202 -16.61 -10.79 -5.83
N GLN A 203 -16.67 -10.03 -6.93
CA GLN A 203 -17.91 -9.69 -7.66
C GLN A 203 -18.98 -9.09 -6.74
N LYS A 204 -18.60 -8.11 -5.92
CA LYS A 204 -19.49 -7.38 -5.01
C LYS A 204 -19.28 -5.87 -5.13
N ALA A 205 -20.33 -5.11 -4.86
CA ALA A 205 -20.25 -3.66 -4.75
C ALA A 205 -20.02 -3.24 -3.29
N ILE A 206 -19.12 -2.28 -3.08
CA ILE A 206 -18.85 -1.66 -1.78
C ILE A 206 -19.23 -0.20 -1.89
N VAL A 207 -20.25 0.21 -1.14
CA VAL A 207 -20.84 1.55 -1.25
C VAL A 207 -20.77 2.26 0.09
N TRP A 208 -20.31 3.50 0.07
CA TRP A 208 -20.30 4.39 1.22
C TRP A 208 -21.54 5.26 1.19
N GLY A 209 -22.43 5.10 2.17
CA GLY A 209 -23.71 5.81 2.23
C GLY A 209 -23.55 7.33 2.25
N ALA A 210 -24.51 8.03 1.67
CA ALA A 210 -24.61 9.50 1.66
C ALA A 210 -25.10 10.07 3.02
N GLY A 211 -25.08 9.29 4.09
CA GLY A 211 -25.69 9.65 5.37
C GLY A 211 -24.67 9.98 6.44
N ASP A 212 -24.95 11.04 7.14
CA ASP A 212 -24.36 11.46 8.39
C ASP A 212 -22.84 11.71 8.38
N LEU A 213 -22.49 12.98 8.29
CA LEU A 213 -21.13 13.50 8.46
C LEU A 213 -20.48 12.99 9.77
N SER A 214 -21.27 12.58 10.76
CA SER A 214 -20.80 12.06 12.04
C SER A 214 -20.17 10.66 11.97
N THR A 215 -20.53 9.84 10.97
CA THR A 215 -19.92 8.51 10.74
C THR A 215 -18.72 8.54 9.80
N GLU A 216 -18.46 9.68 9.19
CA GLU A 216 -17.23 10.05 8.47
C GLU A 216 -16.62 8.95 7.58
N GLY A 217 -17.44 8.19 6.84
CA GLY A 217 -16.98 7.12 5.96
C GLY A 217 -16.51 5.85 6.69
N LEU A 218 -16.74 5.73 7.99
CA LEU A 218 -16.41 4.52 8.77
C LEU A 218 -17.27 3.32 8.38
N LYS A 219 -18.48 3.58 7.91
CA LYS A 219 -19.43 2.52 7.52
C LYS A 219 -19.55 2.45 6.00
N TYR A 220 -19.42 1.27 5.49
CA TYR A 220 -19.74 0.91 4.12
C TYR A 220 -20.66 -0.32 4.11
N GLU A 221 -21.37 -0.51 3.02
CA GLU A 221 -22.24 -1.65 2.80
C GLU A 221 -21.71 -2.47 1.63
N ILE A 222 -21.75 -3.79 1.78
CA ILE A 222 -21.47 -4.73 0.70
C ILE A 222 -22.80 -5.11 0.08
N ARG A 223 -22.94 -4.88 -1.23
CA ARG A 223 -24.18 -5.11 -1.99
C ARG A 223 -23.87 -5.90 -3.26
N ASP A 224 -24.90 -6.35 -3.93
CA ASP A 224 -24.77 -6.88 -5.28
C ASP A 224 -24.39 -5.75 -6.26
N ILE A 225 -23.68 -6.12 -7.31
CA ILE A 225 -23.24 -5.16 -8.33
C ILE A 225 -24.47 -4.58 -9.03
N PRO A 226 -24.57 -3.24 -9.18
CA PRO A 226 -25.63 -2.61 -9.95
C PRO A 226 -25.71 -3.19 -11.36
N ALA A 227 -26.93 -3.41 -11.87
CA ALA A 227 -27.16 -4.06 -13.16
C ALA A 227 -26.37 -3.43 -14.32
N ALA A 228 -26.22 -2.10 -14.32
CA ALA A 228 -25.45 -1.37 -15.33
C ALA A 228 -23.94 -1.67 -15.33
N LEU A 229 -23.39 -2.23 -14.25
CA LEU A 229 -21.96 -2.53 -14.10
C LEU A 229 -21.65 -4.03 -14.07
N GLN A 230 -22.66 -4.90 -14.11
CA GLN A 230 -22.44 -6.34 -14.01
C GLN A 230 -21.61 -6.89 -15.17
N ASP A 231 -21.90 -6.50 -16.40
CA ASP A 231 -21.16 -6.97 -17.57
C ASP A 231 -19.72 -6.43 -17.54
N LYS A 232 -19.55 -5.14 -17.24
CA LYS A 232 -18.20 -4.54 -17.08
C LYS A 232 -17.38 -5.22 -15.99
N ALA A 233 -18.02 -5.60 -14.89
CA ALA A 233 -17.34 -6.29 -13.78
C ALA A 233 -16.93 -7.72 -14.17
N LYS A 234 -17.77 -8.44 -14.93
CA LYS A 234 -17.43 -9.77 -15.45
C LYS A 234 -16.31 -9.71 -16.47
N ASP A 235 -16.37 -8.77 -17.39
CA ASP A 235 -15.33 -8.56 -18.41
C ASP A 235 -13.98 -8.24 -17.74
N ALA A 236 -13.99 -7.37 -16.74
CA ALA A 236 -12.80 -7.03 -15.96
C ALA A 236 -12.24 -8.24 -15.18
N LEU A 237 -13.10 -9.10 -14.62
CA LEU A 237 -12.66 -10.33 -13.98
C LEU A 237 -12.03 -11.29 -14.98
N GLN A 238 -12.63 -11.45 -16.14
CA GLN A 238 -12.09 -12.33 -17.18
C GLN A 238 -10.75 -11.81 -17.71
N GLU A 239 -10.64 -10.50 -17.99
CA GLU A 239 -9.38 -9.86 -18.37
C GLU A 239 -8.30 -10.06 -17.29
N LEU A 240 -8.66 -9.96 -16.03
CA LEU A 240 -7.75 -10.19 -14.91
C LEU A 240 -7.30 -11.66 -14.82
N ILE A 241 -8.21 -12.62 -14.98
CA ILE A 241 -7.89 -14.06 -14.98
C ILE A 241 -6.95 -14.39 -16.14
N GLU A 242 -7.23 -13.90 -17.34
CA GLU A 242 -6.37 -14.07 -18.51
C GLU A 242 -4.97 -13.47 -18.27
N ALA A 243 -4.91 -12.28 -17.72
CA ALA A 243 -3.64 -11.62 -17.41
C ALA A 243 -2.82 -12.39 -16.37
N VAL A 244 -3.48 -12.94 -15.36
CA VAL A 244 -2.83 -13.74 -14.31
C VAL A 244 -2.38 -15.08 -14.86
N SER A 245 -3.22 -15.77 -15.66
CA SER A 245 -2.88 -17.07 -16.25
C SER A 245 -1.70 -17.01 -17.21
N ASN A 246 -1.46 -15.87 -17.85
CA ASN A 246 -0.30 -15.67 -18.72
C ASN A 246 1.05 -15.65 -17.96
N LYS A 247 1.02 -15.58 -16.62
CA LYS A 247 2.22 -15.41 -15.78
C LYS A 247 2.28 -16.31 -14.54
N ASP A 248 1.18 -16.94 -14.19
CA ASP A 248 1.07 -17.82 -13.02
C ASP A 248 0.65 -19.21 -13.45
N ASP A 249 1.59 -20.15 -13.35
CA ASP A 249 1.40 -21.54 -13.84
C ASP A 249 0.22 -22.25 -13.16
N VAL A 250 -0.05 -21.94 -11.88
CA VAL A 250 -1.17 -22.56 -11.13
C VAL A 250 -2.52 -22.14 -11.70
N ILE A 251 -2.67 -20.84 -12.02
CA ILE A 251 -3.91 -20.34 -12.62
C ILE A 251 -4.00 -20.78 -14.08
N ALA A 252 -2.88 -20.80 -14.81
CA ALA A 252 -2.83 -21.30 -16.19
C ALA A 252 -3.33 -22.75 -16.29
N GLU A 253 -2.86 -23.64 -15.41
CA GLU A 253 -3.31 -25.04 -15.36
C GLU A 253 -4.82 -25.14 -15.10
N MET A 254 -5.34 -24.34 -14.13
CA MET A 254 -6.76 -24.33 -13.83
C MET A 254 -7.62 -23.84 -15.01
N VAL A 255 -7.16 -22.82 -15.73
CA VAL A 255 -7.85 -22.33 -16.94
C VAL A 255 -7.85 -23.37 -18.05
N LEU A 256 -6.72 -24.06 -18.29
CA LEU A 256 -6.61 -25.11 -19.30
C LEU A 256 -7.49 -26.33 -18.99
N GLU A 257 -7.66 -26.65 -17.72
CA GLU A 257 -8.51 -27.74 -17.24
C GLU A 257 -9.97 -27.33 -17.04
N GLU A 258 -10.35 -26.10 -17.39
CA GLU A 258 -11.69 -25.54 -17.21
C GLU A 258 -12.21 -25.64 -15.74
N LYS A 259 -11.28 -25.64 -14.77
CA LYS A 259 -11.61 -25.65 -13.35
C LYS A 259 -12.07 -24.29 -12.84
N PRO A 260 -13.06 -24.23 -11.94
CA PRO A 260 -13.46 -22.97 -11.35
C PRO A 260 -12.34 -22.39 -10.48
N ILE A 261 -12.04 -21.11 -10.66
CA ILE A 261 -11.04 -20.39 -9.89
C ILE A 261 -11.76 -19.64 -8.77
N SER A 262 -11.43 -19.98 -7.52
CA SER A 262 -11.98 -19.26 -6.36
C SER A 262 -11.32 -17.88 -6.21
N ALA A 263 -12.04 -16.94 -5.59
CA ALA A 263 -11.51 -15.61 -5.27
C ALA A 263 -10.21 -15.69 -4.44
N GLN A 264 -10.11 -16.67 -3.53
CA GLN A 264 -8.91 -16.86 -2.71
C GLN A 264 -7.70 -17.31 -3.54
N GLN A 265 -7.88 -18.20 -4.49
CA GLN A 265 -6.81 -18.65 -5.41
C GLN A 265 -6.35 -17.50 -6.30
N LEU A 266 -7.30 -16.73 -6.85
CA LEU A 266 -6.98 -15.57 -7.67
C LEU A 266 -6.23 -14.50 -6.86
N LYS A 267 -6.68 -14.18 -5.64
CA LYS A 267 -5.96 -13.25 -4.73
C LYS A 267 -4.53 -13.72 -4.44
N ALA A 268 -4.35 -15.02 -4.19
CA ALA A 268 -3.02 -15.58 -3.94
C ALA A 268 -2.09 -15.45 -5.16
N ALA A 269 -2.61 -15.65 -6.37
CA ALA A 269 -1.86 -15.49 -7.60
C ALA A 269 -1.53 -14.01 -7.87
N ILE A 270 -2.50 -13.11 -7.73
CA ILE A 270 -2.26 -11.65 -7.84
C ILE A 270 -1.14 -11.22 -6.86
N ARG A 271 -1.18 -11.71 -5.61
CA ARG A 271 -0.13 -11.43 -4.61
C ARG A 271 1.24 -11.91 -5.09
N ARG A 272 1.35 -13.16 -5.58
CA ARG A 272 2.63 -13.70 -6.09
C ARG A 272 3.19 -12.80 -7.21
N LEU A 273 2.37 -12.47 -8.20
CA LEU A 273 2.78 -11.62 -9.31
C LEU A 273 3.10 -10.19 -8.89
N THR A 274 2.36 -9.64 -7.91
CA THR A 274 2.67 -8.31 -7.35
C THR A 274 4.02 -8.32 -6.64
N CYS A 275 4.31 -9.33 -5.82
CA CYS A 275 5.59 -9.48 -5.14
C CYS A 275 6.76 -9.66 -6.13
N LEU A 276 6.53 -10.30 -7.28
CA LEU A 276 7.50 -10.43 -8.38
C LEU A 276 7.58 -9.19 -9.28
N ILE A 277 6.74 -8.18 -9.05
CA ILE A 277 6.64 -6.95 -9.87
C ILE A 277 6.18 -7.24 -11.31
N GLU A 278 5.48 -8.32 -11.49
CA GLU A 278 4.97 -8.75 -12.80
C GLU A 278 3.53 -8.32 -13.07
N LEU A 279 2.79 -7.92 -12.03
CA LEU A 279 1.45 -7.38 -12.11
C LEU A 279 1.29 -6.24 -11.12
N VAL A 280 0.52 -5.22 -11.50
CA VAL A 280 0.19 -4.08 -10.65
C VAL A 280 -1.33 -4.05 -10.45
N PRO A 281 -1.83 -4.40 -9.24
CA PRO A 281 -3.23 -4.23 -8.91
C PRO A 281 -3.60 -2.74 -8.85
N VAL A 282 -4.70 -2.36 -9.51
CA VAL A 282 -5.18 -0.98 -9.56
C VAL A 282 -6.50 -0.85 -8.82
N LEU A 283 -6.53 0.10 -7.91
CA LEU A 283 -7.70 0.47 -7.10
C LEU A 283 -8.11 1.90 -7.42
N CYS A 284 -9.32 2.28 -7.01
CA CYS A 284 -9.79 3.65 -7.13
C CYS A 284 -10.53 4.11 -5.86
N GLY A 285 -10.60 5.43 -5.68
CA GLY A 285 -11.30 6.01 -4.54
C GLY A 285 -11.19 7.53 -4.48
N SER A 286 -11.70 8.09 -3.40
CA SER A 286 -11.53 9.48 -3.02
C SER A 286 -11.15 9.57 -1.56
N ALA A 287 -9.89 9.85 -1.28
CA ALA A 287 -9.41 10.05 0.08
C ALA A 287 -10.09 11.25 0.73
N PHE A 288 -10.38 12.31 -0.04
CA PHE A 288 -11.09 13.50 0.43
C PHE A 288 -12.52 13.16 0.88
N LYS A 289 -13.29 12.45 0.05
CA LYS A 289 -14.66 12.00 0.36
C LYS A 289 -14.70 10.75 1.24
N LYS A 290 -13.54 10.27 1.73
CA LYS A 290 -13.43 9.14 2.66
C LYS A 290 -13.94 7.81 2.08
N LYS A 291 -13.89 7.64 0.76
CA LYS A 291 -14.38 6.47 0.03
C LYS A 291 -13.21 5.70 -0.60
N GLY A 292 -13.17 4.38 -0.40
CA GLY A 292 -12.17 3.51 -1.02
C GLY A 292 -10.87 3.33 -0.23
N VAL A 293 -10.63 4.04 0.89
CA VAL A 293 -9.38 3.91 1.64
C VAL A 293 -9.33 2.64 2.48
N GLN A 294 -10.45 2.18 3.03
CA GLN A 294 -10.46 0.91 3.77
C GLN A 294 -10.11 -0.27 2.87
N VAL A 295 -10.67 -0.33 1.65
CA VAL A 295 -10.32 -1.37 0.68
C VAL A 295 -8.88 -1.24 0.17
N LEU A 296 -8.31 -0.03 0.18
CA LEU A 296 -6.88 0.17 -0.08
C LEU A 296 -6.03 -0.46 1.02
N ILE A 297 -6.40 -0.30 2.29
CA ILE A 297 -5.66 -0.91 3.41
C ILE A 297 -5.79 -2.44 3.36
N ASP A 298 -6.98 -2.97 3.02
CA ASP A 298 -7.16 -4.40 2.79
C ASP A 298 -6.27 -4.92 1.65
N ALA A 299 -6.18 -4.18 0.54
CA ALA A 299 -5.31 -4.52 -0.58
C ALA A 299 -3.81 -4.47 -0.23
N VAL A 300 -3.39 -3.55 0.65
CA VAL A 300 -2.02 -3.54 1.21
C VAL A 300 -1.72 -4.85 1.93
N VAL A 301 -2.66 -5.34 2.74
CA VAL A 301 -2.49 -6.62 3.46
C VAL A 301 -2.52 -7.81 2.50
N ASP A 302 -3.46 -7.81 1.54
CA ASP A 302 -3.68 -8.93 0.62
C ASP A 302 -2.55 -9.07 -0.41
N TYR A 303 -2.07 -7.98 -1.00
CA TYR A 303 -1.24 -8.02 -2.20
C TYR A 303 0.21 -7.58 -1.99
N LEU A 304 0.52 -6.71 -1.03
CA LEU A 304 1.91 -6.32 -0.80
C LEU A 304 2.66 -7.33 0.06
N PRO A 305 3.97 -7.48 -0.17
CA PRO A 305 4.78 -8.44 0.55
C PRO A 305 4.92 -8.12 2.04
N SER A 306 5.08 -9.15 2.81
CA SER A 306 5.63 -9.09 4.17
C SER A 306 7.16 -9.23 4.12
N PRO A 307 7.87 -8.96 5.20
CA PRO A 307 9.32 -9.12 5.26
C PRO A 307 9.85 -10.52 4.94
N VAL A 308 9.03 -11.56 5.08
CA VAL A 308 9.39 -12.93 4.75
C VAL A 308 9.21 -13.28 3.27
N ASP A 309 8.45 -12.48 2.54
CA ASP A 309 8.22 -12.65 1.10
C ASP A 309 9.34 -12.04 0.26
N ILE A 310 10.20 -11.19 0.87
CA ILE A 310 11.24 -10.47 0.15
C ILE A 310 12.55 -11.25 0.18
N PRO A 311 13.34 -11.18 -0.90
CA PRO A 311 14.67 -11.80 -0.91
C PRO A 311 15.55 -11.32 0.24
N CYS A 312 16.37 -12.23 0.78
CA CYS A 312 17.33 -11.91 1.82
C CYS A 312 18.24 -10.75 1.41
N ALA A 313 18.56 -9.85 2.35
CA ALA A 313 19.57 -8.86 2.08
C ALA A 313 20.94 -9.49 2.01
N VAL A 314 21.76 -8.97 1.12
CA VAL A 314 23.17 -9.34 1.01
C VAL A 314 24.02 -8.23 1.60
N GLY A 315 24.81 -8.58 2.61
CA GLY A 315 25.80 -7.69 3.21
C GLY A 315 27.22 -8.14 2.87
N LEU A 316 28.19 -7.23 3.01
CA LEU A 316 29.61 -7.55 2.95
C LEU A 316 30.16 -7.71 4.37
N VAL A 317 31.00 -8.69 4.57
CA VAL A 317 31.74 -8.83 5.84
C VAL A 317 32.80 -7.73 5.91
N PRO A 318 32.84 -6.90 6.97
CA PRO A 318 33.78 -5.80 7.06
C PRO A 318 35.24 -6.25 6.88
N GLY A 319 35.96 -5.58 5.97
CA GLY A 319 37.34 -5.88 5.67
C GLY A 319 37.61 -7.07 4.75
N THR A 320 36.57 -7.68 4.19
CA THR A 320 36.65 -8.79 3.23
C THR A 320 35.79 -8.53 2.01
N THR A 321 35.89 -9.39 1.00
CA THR A 321 35.00 -9.43 -0.17
C THR A 321 33.87 -10.44 0.00
N ASP A 322 33.80 -11.11 1.15
CA ASP A 322 32.83 -12.17 1.41
C ASP A 322 31.44 -11.57 1.63
N THR A 323 30.44 -12.21 1.05
CA THR A 323 29.04 -11.82 1.19
C THR A 323 28.34 -12.66 2.24
N VAL A 324 27.46 -12.04 3.00
CA VAL A 324 26.60 -12.71 3.97
C VAL A 324 25.13 -12.44 3.63
N GLN A 325 24.32 -13.49 3.63
CA GLN A 325 22.87 -13.36 3.51
C GLN A 325 22.25 -13.09 4.89
N VAL A 326 21.37 -12.09 4.93
CA VAL A 326 20.67 -11.68 6.15
C VAL A 326 19.20 -12.00 6.00
N GLU A 327 18.78 -13.08 6.64
CA GLU A 327 17.40 -13.55 6.61
C GLU A 327 16.50 -12.76 7.56
N ALA A 328 15.20 -12.69 7.23
CA ALA A 328 14.16 -12.13 8.11
C ALA A 328 13.74 -13.21 9.14
N ASP A 329 14.59 -13.52 10.10
CA ASP A 329 14.35 -14.48 11.19
C ASP A 329 14.70 -13.83 12.53
N ASP A 330 13.78 -13.87 13.50
CA ASP A 330 13.98 -13.32 14.85
C ASP A 330 15.14 -13.96 15.62
N ARG A 331 15.56 -15.15 15.24
CA ARG A 331 16.68 -15.89 15.86
C ARG A 331 18.03 -15.55 15.22
N ALA A 332 18.01 -14.94 14.02
CA ALA A 332 19.25 -14.53 13.36
C ALA A 332 19.97 -13.42 14.13
N LYS A 333 21.25 -13.22 13.83
CA LYS A 333 22.02 -12.10 14.38
C LYS A 333 21.36 -10.76 14.00
N PHE A 334 21.40 -9.80 14.92
CA PHE A 334 20.87 -8.46 14.65
C PHE A 334 21.63 -7.81 13.46
N CYS A 335 20.85 -7.39 12.48
CA CYS A 335 21.35 -6.63 11.35
C CYS A 335 20.33 -5.55 11.00
N SER A 336 20.78 -4.32 10.83
CA SER A 336 19.90 -3.20 10.52
C SER A 336 20.55 -2.25 9.52
N LEU A 337 19.71 -1.56 8.75
CA LEU A 337 20.10 -0.50 7.83
C LEU A 337 19.62 0.85 8.37
N ALA A 338 20.56 1.73 8.75
CA ALA A 338 20.24 3.11 9.10
C ALA A 338 19.93 3.88 7.80
N PHE A 339 18.77 4.51 7.72
CA PHE A 339 18.33 5.21 6.51
C PHE A 339 18.03 6.69 6.70
N LYS A 340 17.80 7.13 7.95
CA LYS A 340 17.51 8.53 8.24
C LYS A 340 18.13 8.98 9.56
N LEU A 341 18.69 10.19 9.55
CA LEU A 341 19.12 10.91 10.72
C LEU A 341 18.12 12.03 11.00
N TRP A 342 17.80 12.20 12.27
CA TRP A 342 16.88 13.22 12.74
C TRP A 342 17.47 13.97 13.92
N ARG A 343 17.08 15.21 14.10
CA ARG A 343 17.39 15.97 15.31
C ARG A 343 16.09 16.39 15.97
N ASP A 344 15.77 15.75 17.07
CA ASP A 344 14.66 16.12 17.92
C ASP A 344 15.06 17.24 18.88
N ALA A 345 14.13 18.15 19.18
CA ALA A 345 14.40 19.29 20.06
C ALA A 345 14.70 18.86 21.50
N TYR A 346 14.14 17.74 21.96
CA TYR A 346 14.25 17.24 23.32
C TYR A 346 15.16 16.01 23.42
N ALA A 347 15.03 15.07 22.52
CA ALA A 347 15.77 13.81 22.53
C ALA A 347 17.14 13.89 21.83
N GLY A 348 17.45 15.01 21.14
CA GLY A 348 18.72 15.20 20.48
C GLY A 348 18.81 14.48 19.11
N LYS A 349 19.93 13.77 18.84
CA LYS A 349 20.13 13.06 17.57
C LYS A 349 19.43 11.69 17.60
N LEU A 350 18.54 11.45 16.65
CA LEU A 350 17.85 10.20 16.47
C LEU A 350 18.29 9.56 15.15
N VAL A 351 18.44 8.26 15.15
CA VAL A 351 18.75 7.45 13.95
C VAL A 351 17.60 6.51 13.69
N PHE A 352 16.94 6.67 12.56
CA PHE A 352 15.96 5.70 12.10
C PHE A 352 16.69 4.57 11.39
N PHE A 353 16.41 3.34 11.80
CA PHE A 353 16.96 2.16 11.15
C PHE A 353 15.88 1.12 10.90
N ARG A 354 16.04 0.40 9.81
CA ARG A 354 15.25 -0.79 9.53
C ARG A 354 16.01 -2.01 10.02
N ASP A 355 15.46 -2.67 11.00
CA ASP A 355 15.88 -3.98 11.44
C ASP A 355 15.40 -5.03 10.42
N ARG A 356 16.27 -5.95 10.03
CA ARG A 356 15.93 -7.07 9.15
C ARG A 356 14.97 -8.08 9.78
N ARG A 357 14.84 -8.07 11.08
CA ARG A 357 13.81 -8.83 11.81
C ARG A 357 12.42 -8.22 11.69
N ALA A 358 12.17 -7.40 10.65
CA ALA A 358 10.88 -6.87 10.25
C ALA A 358 10.18 -5.91 11.23
N SER A 359 10.90 -5.24 12.06
CA SER A 359 10.32 -4.12 12.79
C SER A 359 11.03 -2.83 12.41
N CYS A 360 10.34 -1.91 11.73
CA CYS A 360 10.61 -0.51 11.98
C CYS A 360 10.19 -0.25 13.44
N ARG A 361 11.03 -0.61 14.38
CA ARG A 361 10.87 -0.07 15.73
C ARG A 361 11.50 1.31 15.69
N GLU A 362 10.71 2.32 16.04
CA GLU A 362 11.25 3.47 16.74
C GLU A 362 12.01 2.97 17.98
N ARG A 363 13.21 2.50 17.78
CA ARG A 363 14.16 2.46 18.87
C ARG A 363 15.03 3.69 18.70
N VAL A 364 14.73 4.68 19.47
CA VAL A 364 15.65 5.71 19.89
C VAL A 364 16.88 4.98 20.47
N SER A 365 17.82 4.65 19.62
CA SER A 365 19.15 4.27 20.09
C SER A 365 19.97 5.55 20.09
N LEU A 366 20.11 6.14 21.26
CA LEU A 366 21.16 7.10 21.54
C LEU A 366 22.49 6.43 21.18
N VAL A 367 23.03 6.76 20.03
CA VAL A 367 24.46 6.58 19.78
C VAL A 367 25.11 7.85 20.31
N VAL A 368 25.70 7.75 21.49
CA VAL A 368 26.61 8.75 22.03
C VAL A 368 27.83 8.85 21.16
#